data_0333732470b88c9cc441e9ad6bd7136c
#
_entry.id   0333732470b88c9cc441e9ad6bd7136c
#
_cell.length_a   1.000
_cell.length_b   1.000
_cell.length_c   1.000
_cell.angle_alpha   90.00
_cell.angle_beta   90.00
_cell.angle_gamma   90.00
#
_symmetry.space_group_name_H-M   'P 1'
#
loop_
_entity.id
_entity.type
_entity.pdbx_description
1 polymer ?
#
loop_
_entity_poly.entity_id
_entity_poly.type
_entity_poly.pdbx_seq_one_letter_code
_entity_poly.pdbx_strand_id
1 'polypeptide(L)'
;LVSACEQMGAPLAVEIEVNHVIVFRYYPDGTGAYHEQWLRRKRNLVNLLEKSSQRAFYELEVNHEDLERDWLLPRSDYAACSGAFPIRIRGGSVIGVAAVSGLPDPGDQIALLNGLRAYCETQQA
;
A
#
# COMPACT_ATOMS: atom_id res chain seq x y z
N LEU A 1 9.13 7.46 -5.36
CA LEU A 1 8.11 7.28 -4.30
C LEU A 1 8.45 8.08 -3.04
N VAL A 2 9.70 8.04 -2.58
CA VAL A 2 10.16 8.82 -1.42
C VAL A 2 9.93 10.31 -1.65
N SER A 3 10.28 10.83 -2.82
CA SER A 3 10.07 12.23 -3.17
C SER A 3 8.60 12.65 -3.12
N ALA A 4 7.70 11.80 -3.63
CA ALA A 4 6.26 12.05 -3.56
C ALA A 4 5.76 12.09 -2.10
N CYS A 5 6.29 11.23 -1.25
CA CYS A 5 5.95 11.22 0.17
C CYS A 5 6.45 12.50 0.87
N GLU A 6 7.65 12.94 0.56
CA GLU A 6 8.21 14.18 1.13
C GLU A 6 7.36 15.40 0.78
N GLN A 7 6.79 15.44 -0.42
CA GLN A 7 5.93 16.52 -0.88
C GLN A 7 4.59 16.61 -0.12
N MET A 8 4.18 15.55 0.58
CA MET A 8 2.96 15.56 1.37
C MET A 8 3.10 16.34 2.69
N GLY A 9 4.32 16.70 3.09
CA GLY A 9 4.57 17.51 4.26
C GLY A 9 4.43 16.79 5.61
N ALA A 10 4.34 15.46 5.60
CA ALA A 10 4.27 14.64 6.81
C ALA A 10 5.22 13.45 6.67
N PRO A 11 5.73 12.89 7.79
CA PRO A 11 6.60 11.72 7.71
C PRO A 11 5.80 10.48 7.28
N LEU A 12 6.21 9.87 6.19
CA LEU A 12 5.57 8.67 5.65
C LEU A 12 6.58 7.53 5.52
N ALA A 13 6.27 6.39 6.11
CA ALA A 13 7.05 5.17 5.95
C ALA A 13 6.72 4.53 4.60
N VAL A 14 7.73 4.03 3.91
CA VAL A 14 7.61 3.43 2.58
C VAL A 14 8.24 2.05 2.58
N GLU A 15 7.56 1.09 1.97
CA GLU A 15 8.13 -0.23 1.71
C GLU A 15 7.78 -0.70 0.31
N ILE A 16 8.72 -1.39 -0.33
CA ILE A 16 8.49 -2.06 -1.60
C ILE A 16 8.89 -3.53 -1.43
N GLU A 17 7.97 -4.41 -1.77
CA GLU A 17 8.16 -5.85 -1.74
C GLU A 17 8.09 -6.39 -3.16
N VAL A 18 9.02 -7.29 -3.50
CA VAL A 18 9.02 -8.00 -4.78
C VAL A 18 9.23 -9.47 -4.50
N ASN A 19 8.35 -10.31 -5.04
CA ASN A 19 8.37 -11.76 -4.83
C ASN A 19 8.47 -12.14 -3.34
N HIS A 20 7.66 -11.46 -2.51
CA HIS A 20 7.58 -11.70 -1.06
C HIS A 20 8.86 -11.36 -0.29
N VAL A 21 9.76 -10.57 -0.87
CA VAL A 21 10.96 -10.07 -0.21
C VAL A 21 10.90 -8.55 -0.18
N ILE A 22 11.12 -7.96 0.99
CA ILE A 22 11.22 -6.50 1.11
C ILE A 22 12.54 -6.08 0.46
N VAL A 23 12.46 -5.32 -0.62
CA VAL A 23 13.63 -4.87 -1.38
C VAL A 23 13.97 -3.41 -1.10
N PHE A 24 13.05 -2.65 -0.49
CA PHE A 24 13.28 -1.26 -0.14
C PHE A 24 12.45 -0.89 1.08
N ARG A 25 13.08 -0.15 2.02
CA ARG A 25 12.44 0.43 3.20
C ARG A 25 12.97 1.83 3.42
N TYR A 26 12.07 2.75 3.71
CA TYR A 26 12.44 4.10 4.11
C TYR A 26 11.52 4.55 5.25
N TYR A 27 12.13 4.81 6.41
CA TYR A 27 11.42 5.22 7.62
C TYR A 27 12.02 6.53 8.10
N PRO A 28 11.48 7.69 7.67
CA PRO A 28 11.97 8.98 8.15
C PRO A 28 11.68 9.17 9.64
N ASP A 29 12.32 10.19 10.24
CA ASP A 29 12.02 10.56 11.62
C ASP A 29 10.52 10.80 11.79
N GLY A 30 9.97 10.31 12.89
CA GLY A 30 8.53 10.37 13.14
C GLY A 30 7.77 9.12 12.71
N THR A 31 8.45 8.15 12.10
CA THR A 31 7.89 6.84 11.77
C THR A 31 8.63 5.74 12.54
N GLY A 32 8.03 4.58 12.65
CA GLY A 32 8.63 3.48 13.39
C GLY A 32 7.81 2.19 13.29
N ALA A 33 7.93 1.34 14.31
CA ALA A 33 7.32 0.01 14.35
C ALA A 33 5.80 0.04 14.17
N TYR A 34 5.12 1.08 14.65
CA TYR A 34 3.68 1.25 14.45
C TYR A 34 3.33 1.33 12.96
N HIS A 35 4.11 2.10 12.20
CA HIS A 35 3.92 2.24 10.75
C HIS A 35 4.24 0.93 10.03
N GLU A 36 5.24 0.19 10.51
CA GLU A 36 5.57 -1.12 9.94
C GLU A 36 4.40 -2.10 10.08
N GLN A 37 3.66 -2.08 11.19
CA GLN A 37 2.49 -2.92 11.38
C GLN A 37 1.41 -2.61 10.34
N TRP A 38 1.16 -1.33 10.08
CA TRP A 38 0.19 -0.93 9.06
C TRP A 38 0.65 -1.35 7.67
N LEU A 39 1.92 -1.16 7.34
CA LEU A 39 2.48 -1.57 6.05
C LEU A 39 2.34 -3.08 5.86
N ARG A 40 2.68 -3.86 6.87
CA ARG A 40 2.57 -5.32 6.82
C ARG A 40 1.13 -5.78 6.55
N ARG A 41 0.19 -5.23 7.28
CA ARG A 41 -1.23 -5.60 7.16
C ARG A 41 -1.80 -5.24 5.80
N LYS A 42 -1.48 -4.06 5.29
CA LYS A 42 -1.90 -3.63 3.95
C LYS A 42 -1.22 -4.46 2.86
N ARG A 43 0.05 -4.74 3.01
CA ARG A 43 0.80 -5.57 2.08
C ARG A 43 0.24 -7.00 2.01
N ASN A 44 -0.08 -7.59 3.15
CA ASN A 44 -0.70 -8.91 3.20
C ASN A 44 -2.02 -8.94 2.42
N LEU A 45 -2.83 -7.92 2.59
CA LEU A 45 -4.11 -7.82 1.88
C LEU A 45 -3.91 -7.76 0.36
N VAL A 46 -2.99 -6.90 -0.10
CA VAL A 46 -2.73 -6.72 -1.53
C VAL A 46 -2.15 -7.99 -2.15
N ASN A 47 -1.27 -8.70 -1.44
CA ASN A 47 -0.73 -9.97 -1.92
C ASN A 47 -1.82 -11.02 -2.08
N LEU A 48 -2.79 -11.04 -1.20
CA LEU A 48 -3.86 -12.05 -1.25
C LEU A 48 -4.93 -11.71 -2.29
N LEU A 49 -5.41 -10.46 -2.29
CA LEU A 49 -6.54 -10.06 -3.13
C LEU A 49 -6.12 -9.53 -4.49
N GLU A 50 -4.85 -9.21 -4.68
CA GLU A 50 -4.27 -8.73 -5.94
C GLU A 50 -4.93 -7.44 -6.47
N LYS A 51 -5.37 -6.59 -5.55
CA LYS A 51 -5.93 -5.26 -5.81
C LYS A 51 -5.42 -4.29 -4.78
N SER A 52 -5.53 -2.97 -5.04
CA SER A 52 -5.08 -1.98 -4.06
C SER A 52 -5.89 -2.09 -2.77
N SER A 53 -5.26 -1.73 -1.65
CA SER A 53 -5.93 -1.76 -0.35
C SER A 53 -7.08 -0.75 -0.27
N GLN A 54 -6.99 0.37 -0.99
CA GLN A 54 -8.07 1.34 -1.08
C GLN A 54 -9.27 0.77 -1.85
N ARG A 55 -9.02 0.09 -2.97
CA ARG A 55 -10.07 -0.57 -3.73
C ARG A 55 -10.80 -1.61 -2.89
N ALA A 56 -10.04 -2.41 -2.13
CA ALA A 56 -10.62 -3.40 -1.22
C ALA A 56 -11.55 -2.73 -0.19
N PHE A 57 -11.11 -1.60 0.37
CA PHE A 57 -11.93 -0.83 1.31
C PHE A 57 -13.26 -0.43 0.69
N TYR A 58 -13.25 0.16 -0.49
CA TYR A 58 -14.48 0.61 -1.15
C TYR A 58 -15.38 -0.54 -1.57
N GLU A 59 -14.83 -1.65 -2.02
CA GLU A 59 -15.64 -2.82 -2.36
C GLU A 59 -16.34 -3.41 -1.14
N LEU A 60 -15.66 -3.45 0.01
CA LEU A 60 -16.28 -3.88 1.27
C LEU A 60 -17.43 -2.95 1.66
N GLU A 61 -17.24 -1.63 1.53
CA GLU A 61 -18.27 -0.64 1.84
C GLU A 61 -19.50 -0.80 0.95
N VAL A 62 -19.30 -0.94 -0.36
CA VAL A 62 -20.39 -1.09 -1.33
C VAL A 62 -21.19 -2.37 -1.09
N ASN A 63 -20.51 -3.45 -0.76
CA ASN A 63 -21.14 -4.75 -0.56
C ASN A 63 -21.64 -4.98 0.88
N HIS A 64 -21.44 -4.01 1.77
CA HIS A 64 -21.77 -4.12 3.20
C HIS A 64 -21.11 -5.35 3.83
N GLU A 65 -19.84 -5.58 3.49
CA GLU A 65 -19.06 -6.69 3.99
C GLU A 65 -17.99 -6.23 4.96
N ASP A 66 -17.61 -7.13 5.87
CA ASP A 66 -16.51 -6.94 6.81
C ASP A 66 -15.39 -7.93 6.50
N LEU A 67 -14.16 -7.45 6.56
CA LEU A 67 -12.98 -8.26 6.21
C LEU A 67 -12.86 -9.52 7.07
N GLU A 68 -13.09 -9.40 8.37
CA GLU A 68 -12.97 -10.53 9.30
C GLU A 68 -14.20 -11.41 9.31
N ARG A 69 -15.39 -10.81 9.38
CA ARG A 69 -16.66 -11.55 9.43
C ARG A 69 -16.94 -12.31 8.13
N ASP A 70 -16.78 -11.65 6.99
CA ASP A 70 -17.23 -12.20 5.70
C ASP A 70 -16.10 -12.84 4.89
N TRP A 71 -14.87 -12.34 5.05
CA TRP A 71 -13.71 -12.83 4.29
C TRP A 71 -12.80 -13.71 5.14
N LEU A 72 -13.05 -13.79 6.44
CA LEU A 72 -12.27 -14.61 7.40
C LEU A 72 -10.79 -14.22 7.45
N LEU A 73 -10.51 -12.94 7.22
CA LEU A 73 -9.15 -12.41 7.28
C LEU A 73 -8.97 -11.65 8.60
N PRO A 74 -8.11 -12.13 9.51
CA PRO A 74 -7.97 -11.51 10.83
C PRO A 74 -7.41 -10.09 10.72
N ARG A 75 -8.00 -9.17 11.48
CA ARG A 75 -7.59 -7.75 11.49
C ARG A 75 -6.17 -7.56 12.00
N SER A 76 -5.66 -8.51 12.77
CA SER A 76 -4.27 -8.48 13.24
C SER A 76 -3.26 -8.59 12.10
N ASP A 77 -3.64 -9.19 10.97
CA ASP A 77 -2.74 -9.48 9.85
C ASP A 77 -3.10 -8.78 8.55
N TYR A 78 -4.34 -8.27 8.43
CA TYR A 78 -4.84 -7.66 7.20
C TYR A 78 -5.52 -6.33 7.48
N ALA A 79 -5.36 -5.37 6.59
CA ALA A 79 -6.05 -4.08 6.68
C ALA A 79 -6.49 -3.62 5.29
N ALA A 80 -7.78 -3.31 5.16
CA ALA A 80 -8.35 -2.73 3.96
C ALA A 80 -8.47 -1.21 4.16
N CYS A 81 -7.39 -0.50 3.92
CA CYS A 81 -7.35 0.96 3.99
C CYS A 81 -6.33 1.46 2.97
N SER A 82 -6.33 2.76 2.66
CA SER A 82 -5.46 3.31 1.62
C SER A 82 -3.98 3.11 1.92
N GLY A 83 -3.16 3.06 0.88
CA GLY A 83 -1.71 3.12 0.99
C GLY A 83 -0.95 1.88 0.53
N ALA A 84 -1.57 0.93 -0.14
CA ALA A 84 -0.85 -0.18 -0.76
C ALA A 84 -1.41 -0.47 -2.14
N PHE A 85 -0.53 -0.77 -3.08
CA PHE A 85 -0.87 -0.96 -4.50
C PHE A 85 -0.06 -2.11 -5.09
N PRO A 86 -0.68 -2.99 -5.88
CA PRO A 86 0.03 -4.11 -6.46
C PRO A 86 0.97 -3.67 -7.59
N ILE A 87 2.14 -4.29 -7.64
CA ILE A 87 3.08 -4.13 -8.74
C ILE A 87 2.86 -5.30 -9.69
N ARG A 88 2.48 -5.01 -10.94
CA ARG A 88 2.23 -6.03 -11.95
C ARG A 88 3.26 -5.96 -13.06
N ILE A 89 3.59 -7.12 -13.62
CA ILE A 89 4.29 -7.18 -14.89
C ILE A 89 3.27 -6.83 -15.97
N ARG A 90 3.66 -6.04 -16.96
CA ARG A 90 2.76 -5.67 -18.06
C ARG A 90 2.16 -6.94 -18.68
N GLY A 91 0.82 -7.02 -18.68
CA GLY A 91 0.08 -8.18 -19.19
C GLY A 91 0.20 -9.43 -18.36
N GLY A 92 0.77 -9.35 -17.15
CA GLY A 92 1.04 -10.48 -16.29
C GLY A 92 0.49 -10.35 -14.88
N SER A 93 1.05 -11.17 -14.00
CA SER A 93 0.61 -11.31 -12.62
C SER A 93 1.21 -10.25 -11.69
N VAL A 94 0.67 -10.17 -10.48
CA VAL A 94 1.22 -9.34 -9.40
C VAL A 94 2.55 -9.97 -8.94
N ILE A 95 3.60 -9.16 -8.94
CA ILE A 95 4.93 -9.59 -8.51
C ILE A 95 5.38 -8.91 -7.22
N GLY A 96 4.64 -7.91 -6.76
CA GLY A 96 5.03 -7.19 -5.56
C GLY A 96 4.00 -6.18 -5.12
N VAL A 97 4.36 -5.42 -4.09
CA VAL A 97 3.50 -4.41 -3.46
C VAL A 97 4.33 -3.19 -3.10
N ALA A 98 3.84 -2.01 -3.46
CA ALA A 98 4.35 -0.75 -2.93
C ALA A 98 3.39 -0.25 -1.86
N ALA A 99 3.90 0.15 -0.68
CA ALA A 99 3.07 0.55 0.44
C ALA A 99 3.63 1.79 1.15
N VAL A 100 2.71 2.63 1.63
CA VAL A 100 3.00 3.87 2.35
C VAL A 100 2.11 3.94 3.58
N SER A 101 2.64 4.45 4.69
CA SER A 101 1.86 4.63 5.93
C SER A 101 2.28 5.91 6.66
N GLY A 102 1.31 6.68 7.16
CA GLY A 102 1.56 7.84 8.00
C GLY A 102 0.54 8.95 7.91
N LEU A 103 -0.37 8.93 6.95
CA LEU A 103 -1.41 9.93 6.79
C LEU A 103 -2.80 9.34 7.00
N PRO A 104 -3.79 10.17 7.43
CA PRO A 104 -5.18 9.74 7.40
C PRO A 104 -5.60 9.39 5.97
N ASP A 105 -6.54 8.46 5.86
CA ASP A 105 -7.12 8.08 4.59
C ASP A 105 -7.81 9.29 3.91
N PRO A 106 -7.58 9.62 2.62
CA PRO A 106 -6.85 8.84 1.60
C PRO A 106 -5.40 9.32 1.35
N GLY A 107 -4.78 10.04 2.28
CA GLY A 107 -3.45 10.66 2.07
C GLY A 107 -2.37 9.69 1.65
N ASP A 108 -2.30 8.52 2.27
CA ASP A 108 -1.31 7.49 1.93
C ASP A 108 -1.45 7.05 0.46
N GLN A 109 -2.68 6.88 -0.01
CA GLN A 109 -2.94 6.47 -1.40
C GLN A 109 -2.55 7.57 -2.38
N ILE A 110 -2.80 8.84 -2.06
CA ILE A 110 -2.42 9.97 -2.92
C ILE A 110 -0.90 10.02 -3.08
N ALA A 111 -0.14 9.92 -2.00
CA ALA A 111 1.31 9.91 -2.05
C ALA A 111 1.83 8.74 -2.89
N LEU A 112 1.28 7.56 -2.67
CA LEU A 112 1.66 6.34 -3.36
C LEU A 112 1.42 6.45 -4.87
N LEU A 113 0.23 6.88 -5.28
CA LEU A 113 -0.11 7.01 -6.69
C LEU A 113 0.73 8.08 -7.38
N ASN A 114 1.00 9.20 -6.71
CA ASN A 114 1.87 10.24 -7.26
C ASN A 114 3.27 9.68 -7.55
N GLY A 115 3.83 8.91 -6.64
CA GLY A 115 5.14 8.30 -6.82
C GLY A 115 5.17 7.25 -7.93
N LEU A 116 4.15 6.39 -7.98
CA LEU A 116 4.07 5.36 -9.01
C LEU A 116 3.86 5.95 -10.41
N ARG A 117 3.02 6.98 -10.53
CA ARG A 117 2.81 7.69 -11.79
C ARG A 117 4.10 8.34 -12.28
N ALA A 118 4.82 9.01 -11.40
CA ALA A 118 6.09 9.65 -11.75
C ALA A 118 7.10 8.62 -12.25
N TYR A 119 7.19 7.47 -11.62
CA TYR A 119 8.06 6.38 -12.05
C TYR A 119 7.66 5.86 -13.44
N CYS A 120 6.38 5.62 -13.66
CA CYS A 120 5.88 5.13 -14.96
C CYS A 120 6.17 6.13 -16.08
N GLU A 121 5.99 7.42 -15.84
CA GLU A 121 6.30 8.47 -16.81
C GLU A 121 7.80 8.46 -17.17
N THR A 122 8.66 8.29 -16.18
CA THR A 122 10.11 8.19 -16.39
C THR A 122 10.46 6.99 -17.27
N GLN A 123 9.81 5.85 -17.05
CA GLN A 123 10.07 4.63 -17.83
C GLN A 123 9.56 4.72 -19.27
N GLN A 124 8.59 5.58 -19.54
CA GLN A 124 8.03 5.78 -20.89
C GLN A 124 8.83 6.79 -21.71
N ALA A 125 9.62 7.61 -21.06
CA ALA A 125 10.50 8.56 -21.71
C ALA A 125 11.76 7.87 -22.22
#